data_3848e59dd942679b0bec91ce1192f2e9
#
_entry.id   3848e59dd942679b0bec91ce1192f2e9
#
_cell.length_a   1.000
_cell.length_b   1.000
_cell.length_c   1.000
_cell.angle_alpha   90.00
_cell.angle_beta   90.00
_cell.angle_gamma   90.00
#
_symmetry.space_group_name_H-M   'P 1'
#
loop_
_entity.id
_entity.type
_entity.pdbx_description
1 polymer ?
#
loop_
_entity_poly.entity_id
_entity_poly.type
_entity_poly.pdbx_seq_one_letter_code
_entity_poly.pdbx_strand_id
1 'polypeptide(L)'
;MPKRIGYLYEQVLTLENCIRAVLEGTANLKKTKKIRRIRSNPERYAKQILSILKNGWVPGPTRIKYINEGTEQKTRKLRIPNTLDHLIHVAIMLPLIPILEKRFDFYCCGSVRGRGSKRVINTIKGWMSGKPVKCAGEADVHHAYAETTAEVVMSKLRRFIKDEKYLSWHSTILQQMGGVLAIGFQPSHWYFNLVMTDVDNAIRRVCGKGLKLVRFMDNYIFGSNRKRTIHKAMQVLSEECEKIGLSINNSRQVFSTRKRAIKALSYRYFRGYTILRKSTMYNMTARLKTAGNHMCAHLCRGAVSRIGLLRHCNSYNYRKDHVYPTISIKRAKEVISRADRKRLLCTTA
;
A
#
# COMPACT_ATOMS: atom_id res chain seq x y z
N MET A 1 -23.07 20.66 -9.73
CA MET A 1 -21.76 20.16 -9.25
C MET A 1 -21.84 19.88 -7.77
N PRO A 2 -21.24 18.83 -7.22
CA PRO A 2 -21.22 18.62 -5.77
C PRO A 2 -20.52 19.79 -5.06
N LYS A 3 -21.05 20.19 -3.90
CA LYS A 3 -20.51 21.29 -3.09
C LYS A 3 -19.04 21.00 -2.73
N ARG A 4 -18.12 21.92 -3.08
CA ARG A 4 -16.71 21.78 -2.74
C ARG A 4 -16.49 22.01 -1.25
N ILE A 5 -15.53 21.28 -0.67
CA ILE A 5 -15.21 21.28 0.76
C ILE A 5 -14.26 22.44 1.06
N GLY A 6 -14.54 23.17 2.13
CA GLY A 6 -13.66 24.20 2.70
C GLY A 6 -13.26 23.85 4.14
N TYR A 7 -12.58 24.79 4.79
CA TYR A 7 -12.19 24.70 6.21
C TYR A 7 -11.25 23.54 6.58
N LEU A 8 -10.53 22.99 5.59
CA LEU A 8 -9.54 21.93 5.84
C LEU A 8 -8.24 22.52 6.39
N TYR A 9 -7.91 23.75 6.00
CA TYR A 9 -6.75 24.47 6.51
C TYR A 9 -6.81 24.64 8.02
N GLU A 10 -7.94 25.11 8.53
CA GLU A 10 -8.18 25.33 9.97
C GLU A 10 -8.15 24.00 10.74
N GLN A 11 -8.66 22.92 10.17
CA GLN A 11 -8.62 21.59 10.78
C GLN A 11 -7.19 21.06 10.94
N VAL A 12 -6.30 21.37 10.00
CA VAL A 12 -4.87 21.03 10.14
C VAL A 12 -4.23 21.80 11.28
N LEU A 13 -4.57 23.08 11.45
CA LEU A 13 -3.98 24.00 12.43
C LEU A 13 -4.54 23.82 13.85
N THR A 14 -5.01 22.65 14.21
CA THR A 14 -5.40 22.31 15.58
C THR A 14 -4.31 21.53 16.28
N LEU A 15 -4.12 21.77 17.58
CA LEU A 15 -3.14 21.02 18.38
C LEU A 15 -3.48 19.53 18.40
N GLU A 16 -4.76 19.19 18.49
CA GLU A 16 -5.25 17.81 18.48
C GLU A 16 -4.85 17.08 17.20
N ASN A 17 -5.05 17.69 16.02
CA ASN A 17 -4.63 17.11 14.74
C ASN A 17 -3.12 16.92 14.68
N CYS A 18 -2.34 17.86 15.18
CA CYS A 18 -0.89 17.76 15.22
C CYS A 18 -0.40 16.65 16.18
N ILE A 19 -1.03 16.49 17.37
CA ILE A 19 -0.74 15.37 18.29
C ILE A 19 -1.04 14.04 17.60
N ARG A 20 -2.20 13.93 16.98
CA ARG A 20 -2.58 12.74 16.22
C ARG A 20 -1.60 12.44 15.09
N ALA A 21 -1.12 13.46 14.39
CA ALA A 21 -0.12 13.31 13.34
C ALA A 21 1.22 12.76 13.87
N VAL A 22 1.67 13.22 15.03
CA VAL A 22 2.87 12.68 15.70
C VAL A 22 2.68 11.20 16.05
N LEU A 23 1.55 10.83 16.64
CA LEU A 23 1.27 9.45 17.06
C LEU A 23 1.13 8.51 15.85
N GLU A 24 0.30 8.85 14.87
CA GLU A 24 0.08 8.04 13.68
C GLU A 24 1.32 8.01 12.77
N GLY A 25 1.98 9.15 12.56
CA GLY A 25 3.17 9.26 11.71
C GLY A 25 4.38 8.49 12.23
N THR A 26 4.47 8.29 13.56
CA THR A 26 5.57 7.50 14.16
C THR A 26 5.21 6.03 14.39
N ALA A 27 3.95 5.62 14.29
CA ALA A 27 3.46 4.30 14.68
C ALA A 27 4.24 3.15 14.00
N ASN A 28 4.51 3.28 12.72
CA ASN A 28 5.16 2.26 11.89
C ASN A 28 6.64 2.53 11.60
N LEU A 29 7.20 3.61 12.15
CA LEU A 29 8.61 3.93 11.95
C LEU A 29 9.51 3.04 12.83
N LYS A 30 10.73 2.77 12.33
CA LYS A 30 11.74 2.05 13.10
C LYS A 30 11.97 2.76 14.43
N LYS A 31 11.88 2.04 15.55
CA LYS A 31 12.04 2.55 16.93
C LYS A 31 13.49 2.97 17.22
N THR A 32 13.97 4.03 16.60
CA THR A 32 15.27 4.68 16.92
C THR A 32 15.15 5.52 18.18
N LYS A 33 16.28 5.95 18.78
CA LYS A 33 16.28 6.90 19.93
C LYS A 33 15.44 8.15 19.59
N LYS A 34 15.63 8.73 18.38
CA LYS A 34 14.87 9.88 17.88
C LYS A 34 13.36 9.62 17.88
N ILE A 35 12.91 8.51 17.27
CA ILE A 35 11.47 8.19 17.17
C ILE A 35 10.86 7.91 18.55
N ARG A 36 11.59 7.27 19.46
CA ARG A 36 11.13 7.08 20.84
C ARG A 36 10.96 8.40 21.55
N ARG A 37 11.95 9.32 21.47
CA ARG A 37 11.88 10.68 22.03
C ARG A 37 10.68 11.48 21.50
N ILE A 38 10.37 11.34 20.22
CA ILE A 38 9.20 11.98 19.62
C ILE A 38 7.91 11.41 20.24
N ARG A 39 7.82 10.09 20.37
CA ARG A 39 6.62 9.42 20.90
C ARG A 39 6.41 9.61 22.41
N SER A 40 7.47 9.81 23.18
CA SER A 40 7.35 10.10 24.62
C SER A 40 6.90 11.54 24.90
N ASN A 41 7.04 12.45 23.93
CA ASN A 41 6.65 13.85 24.08
C ASN A 41 5.84 14.35 22.86
N PRO A 42 4.67 13.74 22.57
CA PRO A 42 3.93 14.02 21.34
C PRO A 42 3.44 15.47 21.27
N GLU A 43 3.03 16.03 22.40
CA GLU A 43 2.53 17.41 22.48
C GLU A 43 3.60 18.44 22.14
N ARG A 44 4.84 18.28 22.64
CA ARG A 44 5.96 19.16 22.29
C ARG A 44 6.18 19.23 20.80
N TYR A 45 6.22 18.07 20.13
CA TYR A 45 6.42 18.00 18.68
C TYR A 45 5.20 18.49 17.90
N ALA A 46 4.00 18.30 18.43
CA ALA A 46 2.77 18.85 17.88
C ALA A 46 2.75 20.37 17.90
N LYS A 47 3.16 21.00 19.01
CA LYS A 47 3.33 22.47 19.12
C LYS A 47 4.36 22.98 18.12
N GLN A 48 5.47 22.26 17.92
CA GLN A 48 6.48 22.60 16.90
C GLN A 48 5.90 22.54 15.49
N ILE A 49 5.18 21.46 15.13
CA ILE A 49 4.52 21.32 13.82
C ILE A 49 3.53 22.44 13.61
N LEU A 50 2.68 22.73 14.59
CA LEU A 50 1.68 23.78 14.52
C LEU A 50 2.31 25.16 14.30
N SER A 51 3.39 25.48 15.02
CA SER A 51 4.16 26.74 14.86
C SER A 51 4.72 26.85 13.43
N ILE A 52 5.34 25.78 12.90
CA ILE A 52 5.91 25.77 11.56
C ILE A 52 4.82 25.98 10.50
N LEU A 53 3.68 25.31 10.64
CA LEU A 53 2.57 25.45 9.69
C LEU A 53 1.94 26.85 9.70
N LYS A 54 1.85 27.49 10.88
CA LYS A 54 1.35 28.88 11.02
C LYS A 54 2.30 29.92 10.44
N ASN A 55 3.62 29.71 10.57
CA ASN A 55 4.66 30.64 10.15
C ASN A 55 5.13 30.45 8.69
N GLY A 56 4.49 29.53 7.94
CA GLY A 56 4.90 29.22 6.56
C GLY A 56 5.92 28.07 6.52
N TRP A 57 5.41 26.86 6.30
CA TRP A 57 6.23 25.67 6.17
C TRP A 57 7.04 25.67 4.86
N VAL A 58 8.36 25.55 5.00
CA VAL A 58 9.30 25.29 3.90
C VAL A 58 9.86 23.87 4.09
N PRO A 59 9.68 22.96 3.12
CA PRO A 59 10.16 21.58 3.24
C PRO A 59 11.69 21.51 3.24
N GLY A 60 12.23 20.68 4.11
CA GLY A 60 13.66 20.38 4.12
C GLY A 60 14.07 19.39 3.00
N PRO A 61 15.39 19.12 2.88
CA PRO A 61 15.91 18.22 1.86
C PRO A 61 15.43 16.78 2.07
N THR A 62 15.29 16.07 0.95
CA THR A 62 14.95 14.64 0.93
C THR A 62 16.18 13.78 0.74
N ARG A 63 16.21 12.60 1.36
CA ARG A 63 17.26 11.61 1.15
C ARG A 63 16.83 10.59 0.10
N ILE A 64 17.67 10.33 -0.88
CA ILE A 64 17.48 9.27 -1.87
C ILE A 64 18.10 7.97 -1.32
N LYS A 65 17.36 6.87 -1.45
CA LYS A 65 17.82 5.52 -1.14
C LYS A 65 17.37 4.56 -2.24
N TYR A 66 18.27 3.70 -2.69
CA TYR A 66 17.95 2.62 -3.60
C TYR A 66 17.74 1.34 -2.82
N ILE A 67 16.69 0.59 -3.14
CA ILE A 67 16.41 -0.74 -2.59
C ILE A 67 16.20 -1.74 -3.71
N ASN A 68 16.78 -2.93 -3.56
CA ASN A 68 16.53 -4.03 -4.47
C ASN A 68 15.32 -4.82 -3.97
N GLU A 69 14.32 -4.99 -4.82
CA GLU A 69 13.11 -5.72 -4.51
C GLU A 69 13.07 -7.08 -5.19
N GLY A 70 12.85 -8.12 -4.37
CA GLY A 70 12.60 -9.48 -4.83
C GLY A 70 13.77 -10.19 -5.48
N THR A 71 13.45 -11.27 -6.20
CA THR A 71 14.39 -12.11 -6.96
C THR A 71 14.75 -11.52 -8.32
N GLU A 72 14.00 -10.52 -8.79
CA GLU A 72 14.16 -9.93 -10.13
C GLU A 72 15.14 -8.74 -10.18
N GLN A 73 15.87 -8.49 -9.09
CA GLN A 73 16.84 -7.39 -8.95
C GLN A 73 16.30 -5.99 -9.36
N LYS A 74 14.99 -5.80 -9.29
CA LYS A 74 14.40 -4.49 -9.55
C LYS A 74 14.85 -3.48 -8.50
N THR A 75 15.66 -2.53 -8.89
CA THR A 75 16.09 -1.42 -8.04
C THR A 75 14.99 -0.36 -8.00
N ARG A 76 14.49 -0.06 -6.80
CA ARG A 76 13.54 1.05 -6.60
C ARG A 76 14.22 2.23 -5.94
N LYS A 77 14.04 3.42 -6.53
CA LYS A 77 14.48 4.69 -5.97
C LYS A 77 13.43 5.17 -4.96
N LEU A 78 13.80 5.24 -3.69
CA LEU A 78 13.00 5.86 -2.64
C LEU A 78 13.48 7.29 -2.42
N ARG A 79 12.53 8.20 -2.31
CA ARG A 79 12.77 9.56 -1.83
C ARG A 79 12.15 9.69 -0.45
N ILE A 80 12.96 9.96 0.55
CA ILE A 80 12.56 9.91 1.96
C ILE A 80 12.64 11.32 2.54
N PRO A 81 11.51 11.93 2.96
CA PRO A 81 11.52 13.21 3.64
C PRO A 81 12.20 13.09 5.01
N ASN A 82 12.65 14.19 5.57
CA ASN A 82 13.10 14.20 6.95
C ASN A 82 11.92 13.87 7.90
N THR A 83 12.21 13.56 9.16
CA THR A 83 11.18 13.10 10.12
C THR A 83 10.13 14.17 10.41
N LEU A 84 10.53 15.45 10.45
CA LEU A 84 9.61 16.56 10.76
C LEU A 84 8.65 16.78 9.58
N ASP A 85 9.17 16.87 8.36
CA ASP A 85 8.35 16.97 7.15
C ASP A 85 7.40 15.77 7.01
N HIS A 86 7.87 14.56 7.31
CA HIS A 86 6.99 13.39 7.32
C HIS A 86 5.80 13.58 8.27
N LEU A 87 6.02 14.11 9.49
CA LEU A 87 4.93 14.36 10.45
C LEU A 87 4.01 15.49 9.98
N ILE A 88 4.55 16.53 9.35
CA ILE A 88 3.77 17.61 8.73
C ILE A 88 2.91 17.07 7.60
N HIS A 89 3.45 16.22 6.72
CA HIS A 89 2.66 15.55 5.68
C HIS A 89 1.49 14.76 6.28
N VAL A 90 1.73 14.04 7.38
CA VAL A 90 0.65 13.31 8.07
C VAL A 90 -0.39 14.27 8.61
N ALA A 91 0.01 15.40 9.24
CA ALA A 91 -0.91 16.40 9.76
C ALA A 91 -1.81 17.00 8.66
N ILE A 92 -1.23 17.32 7.50
CA ILE A 92 -1.96 17.84 6.35
C ILE A 92 -2.91 16.77 5.77
N MET A 93 -2.50 15.50 5.74
CA MET A 93 -3.32 14.42 5.16
C MET A 93 -4.47 13.96 6.07
N LEU A 94 -4.36 14.07 7.39
CA LEU A 94 -5.34 13.52 8.33
C LEU A 94 -6.78 14.00 8.10
N PRO A 95 -7.07 15.31 7.88
CA PRO A 95 -8.43 15.77 7.57
C PRO A 95 -8.93 15.30 6.21
N LEU A 96 -8.02 15.07 5.25
CA LEU A 96 -8.35 14.67 3.89
C LEU A 96 -8.68 13.16 3.78
N ILE A 97 -8.01 12.31 4.56
CA ILE A 97 -8.13 10.86 4.47
C ILE A 97 -9.58 10.37 4.52
N PRO A 98 -10.45 10.78 5.48
CA PRO A 98 -11.84 10.33 5.53
C PRO A 98 -12.65 10.72 4.30
N ILE A 99 -12.31 11.87 3.68
CA ILE A 99 -12.94 12.36 2.47
C ILE A 99 -12.55 11.48 1.27
N LEU A 100 -11.27 11.14 1.17
CA LEU A 100 -10.75 10.26 0.11
C LEU A 100 -11.31 8.84 0.23
N GLU A 101 -11.35 8.27 1.44
CA GLU A 101 -11.85 6.91 1.69
C GLU A 101 -13.31 6.72 1.25
N LYS A 102 -14.15 7.76 1.39
CA LYS A 102 -15.55 7.76 0.92
C LYS A 102 -15.66 7.80 -0.61
N ARG A 103 -14.64 8.30 -1.30
CA ARG A 103 -14.62 8.43 -2.77
C ARG A 103 -14.06 7.19 -3.47
N PHE A 104 -13.19 6.45 -2.80
CA PHE A 104 -12.54 5.28 -3.36
C PHE A 104 -13.52 4.13 -3.60
N ASP A 105 -13.39 3.47 -4.74
CA ASP A 105 -14.11 2.23 -5.02
C ASP A 105 -13.99 1.24 -3.83
N PHE A 106 -15.06 0.54 -3.55
CA PHE A 106 -15.12 -0.41 -2.45
C PHE A 106 -14.01 -1.47 -2.51
N TYR A 107 -13.60 -1.87 -3.70
CA TYR A 107 -12.54 -2.85 -3.96
C TYR A 107 -11.17 -2.22 -4.29
N CYS A 108 -10.99 -0.91 -4.07
CA CYS A 108 -9.68 -0.29 -3.95
C CYS A 108 -9.08 -0.71 -2.61
N CYS A 109 -8.11 -1.63 -2.63
CA CYS A 109 -7.59 -2.28 -1.44
C CYS A 109 -6.16 -1.85 -1.07
N GLY A 110 -5.44 -1.16 -1.95
CA GLY A 110 -4.07 -0.74 -1.70
C GLY A 110 -4.00 0.44 -0.73
N SER A 111 -3.33 0.27 0.41
CA SER A 111 -3.05 1.33 1.41
C SER A 111 -4.27 2.08 1.95
N VAL A 112 -5.44 1.46 1.93
CA VAL A 112 -6.67 2.00 2.53
C VAL A 112 -6.94 1.30 3.85
N ARG A 113 -7.25 2.08 4.90
CA ARG A 113 -7.51 1.53 6.25
C ARG A 113 -8.66 0.50 6.22
N GLY A 114 -8.47 -0.62 6.90
CA GLY A 114 -9.46 -1.71 6.96
C GLY A 114 -9.61 -2.55 5.68
N ARG A 115 -8.89 -2.22 4.60
CA ARG A 115 -8.92 -2.95 3.33
C ARG A 115 -7.66 -3.82 3.16
N GLY A 116 -6.65 -3.47 2.46
CA GLY A 116 -5.37 -4.17 2.38
C GLY A 116 -5.39 -5.56 1.72
N SER A 117 -4.26 -6.27 1.85
CA SER A 117 -4.03 -7.58 1.20
C SER A 117 -5.02 -8.67 1.62
N LYS A 118 -5.45 -8.69 2.88
CA LYS A 118 -6.42 -9.68 3.38
C LYS A 118 -7.76 -9.58 2.62
N ARG A 119 -8.22 -8.36 2.33
CA ARG A 119 -9.44 -8.13 1.56
C ARG A 119 -9.30 -8.62 0.12
N VAL A 120 -8.18 -8.34 -0.55
CA VAL A 120 -7.89 -8.86 -1.90
C VAL A 120 -7.95 -10.38 -1.92
N ILE A 121 -7.25 -11.04 -0.97
CA ILE A 121 -7.21 -12.49 -0.85
C ILE A 121 -8.62 -13.06 -0.68
N ASN A 122 -9.40 -12.54 0.25
CA ASN A 122 -10.75 -13.02 0.51
C ASN A 122 -11.69 -12.78 -0.66
N THR A 123 -11.58 -11.62 -1.32
CA THR A 123 -12.37 -11.28 -2.51
C THR A 123 -12.10 -12.28 -3.64
N ILE A 124 -10.83 -12.53 -3.98
CA ILE A 124 -10.48 -13.46 -5.07
C ILE A 124 -10.84 -14.90 -4.71
N LYS A 125 -10.64 -15.31 -3.45
CA LYS A 125 -11.11 -16.62 -2.98
C LYS A 125 -12.62 -16.78 -3.17
N GLY A 126 -13.41 -15.77 -2.80
CA GLY A 126 -14.85 -15.76 -3.02
C GLY A 126 -15.25 -15.87 -4.48
N TRP A 127 -14.44 -15.28 -5.41
CA TRP A 127 -14.68 -15.45 -6.85
C TRP A 127 -14.41 -16.86 -7.34
N MET A 128 -13.55 -17.62 -6.65
CA MET A 128 -13.07 -18.94 -7.06
C MET A 128 -13.72 -20.09 -6.30
N SER A 129 -14.59 -19.80 -5.31
CA SER A 129 -15.37 -20.78 -4.54
C SER A 129 -16.82 -20.90 -5.04
N GLY A 130 -17.49 -21.99 -4.76
CA GLY A 130 -18.88 -22.26 -5.14
C GLY A 130 -19.06 -22.24 -6.67
N LYS A 131 -19.63 -21.18 -7.22
CA LYS A 131 -19.75 -20.94 -8.66
C LYS A 131 -18.59 -20.06 -9.17
N PRO A 132 -17.42 -20.64 -9.51
CA PRO A 132 -16.24 -19.86 -9.87
C PRO A 132 -16.46 -19.06 -11.14
N VAL A 133 -15.86 -17.83 -11.21
CA VAL A 133 -15.83 -17.05 -12.44
C VAL A 133 -15.16 -17.86 -13.55
N LYS A 134 -15.71 -17.77 -14.78
CA LYS A 134 -15.21 -18.54 -15.93
C LYS A 134 -13.91 -17.97 -16.50
N CYS A 135 -13.74 -16.65 -16.41
CA CYS A 135 -12.61 -15.92 -16.95
C CYS A 135 -12.04 -14.95 -15.94
N ALA A 136 -10.76 -14.68 -16.05
CA ALA A 136 -10.07 -13.66 -15.28
C ALA A 136 -9.16 -12.81 -16.18
N GLY A 137 -8.85 -11.60 -15.71
CA GLY A 137 -7.88 -10.69 -16.32
C GLY A 137 -6.95 -10.11 -15.27
N GLU A 138 -5.72 -9.88 -15.68
CA GLU A 138 -4.68 -9.25 -14.88
C GLU A 138 -4.08 -8.10 -15.70
N ALA A 139 -3.99 -6.91 -15.13
CA ALA A 139 -3.35 -5.73 -15.70
C ALA A 139 -2.61 -4.95 -14.63
N ASP A 140 -1.58 -4.23 -15.01
CA ASP A 140 -0.73 -3.44 -14.13
C ASP A 140 -0.44 -2.09 -14.79
N VAL A 141 -0.54 -1.01 -14.04
CA VAL A 141 -0.22 0.34 -14.51
C VAL A 141 1.29 0.50 -14.57
N HIS A 142 1.79 0.90 -15.75
CA HIS A 142 3.22 1.10 -15.97
C HIS A 142 3.73 2.27 -15.12
N HIS A 143 4.87 2.11 -14.48
CA HIS A 143 5.54 3.14 -13.66
C HIS A 143 4.62 4.08 -12.88
N ALA A 144 3.52 3.52 -12.32
CA ALA A 144 2.37 4.22 -11.74
C ALA A 144 2.68 5.47 -10.92
N TYR A 145 3.70 5.41 -10.04
CA TYR A 145 4.10 6.57 -9.24
C TYR A 145 4.93 7.58 -10.04
N ALA A 146 5.92 7.11 -10.78
CA ALA A 146 6.85 7.98 -11.50
C ALA A 146 6.19 8.73 -12.66
N GLU A 147 5.10 8.20 -13.20
CA GLU A 147 4.33 8.83 -14.30
C GLU A 147 3.14 9.66 -13.78
N THR A 148 2.73 9.52 -12.51
CA THR A 148 1.66 10.36 -11.95
C THR A 148 2.20 11.73 -11.56
N THR A 149 1.86 12.75 -12.35
CA THR A 149 2.35 14.13 -12.16
C THR A 149 1.59 14.89 -11.07
N ALA A 150 2.24 15.92 -10.52
CA ALA A 150 1.66 16.85 -9.56
C ALA A 150 0.41 17.55 -10.11
N GLU A 151 0.41 17.91 -11.39
CA GLU A 151 -0.70 18.57 -12.08
C GLU A 151 -1.96 17.72 -12.08
N VAL A 152 -1.82 16.42 -12.43
CA VAL A 152 -2.93 15.47 -12.41
C VAL A 152 -3.50 15.35 -10.98
N VAL A 153 -2.66 15.20 -9.96
CA VAL A 153 -3.10 15.13 -8.57
C VAL A 153 -3.83 16.41 -8.16
N MET A 154 -3.24 17.59 -8.43
CA MET A 154 -3.83 18.88 -8.06
C MET A 154 -5.14 19.14 -8.79
N SER A 155 -5.26 18.76 -10.07
CA SER A 155 -6.53 18.86 -10.80
C SER A 155 -7.65 18.06 -10.13
N LYS A 156 -7.34 16.84 -9.64
CA LYS A 156 -8.30 15.99 -8.93
C LYS A 156 -8.69 16.58 -7.57
N LEU A 157 -7.73 17.13 -6.81
CA LEU A 157 -8.00 17.76 -5.51
C LEU A 157 -8.90 18.99 -5.68
N ARG A 158 -8.61 19.88 -6.63
CA ARG A 158 -9.42 21.10 -6.90
C ARG A 158 -10.87 20.82 -7.31
N ARG A 159 -11.18 19.64 -7.81
CA ARG A 159 -12.57 19.27 -8.15
C ARG A 159 -13.50 19.25 -6.93
N PHE A 160 -12.98 18.98 -5.73
CA PHE A 160 -13.81 18.86 -4.53
C PHE A 160 -13.33 19.66 -3.32
N ILE A 161 -12.16 20.28 -3.38
CA ILE A 161 -11.62 21.18 -2.36
C ILE A 161 -11.63 22.61 -2.92
N LYS A 162 -12.12 23.56 -2.13
CA LYS A 162 -12.13 25.01 -2.48
C LYS A 162 -11.12 25.82 -1.65
N ASP A 163 -10.49 25.21 -0.66
CA ASP A 163 -9.57 25.81 0.30
C ASP A 163 -8.19 25.97 -0.33
N GLU A 164 -7.89 27.14 -0.91
CA GLU A 164 -6.63 27.36 -1.64
C GLU A 164 -5.41 27.33 -0.72
N LYS A 165 -5.51 27.78 0.54
CA LYS A 165 -4.43 27.68 1.52
C LYS A 165 -4.09 26.22 1.81
N TYR A 166 -5.10 25.38 1.92
CA TYR A 166 -4.92 23.94 2.10
C TYR A 166 -4.33 23.29 0.85
N LEU A 167 -4.81 23.65 -0.33
CA LEU A 167 -4.28 23.15 -1.62
C LEU A 167 -2.83 23.56 -1.85
N SER A 168 -2.37 24.73 -1.38
CA SER A 168 -0.99 25.15 -1.48
C SER A 168 -0.03 24.19 -0.76
N TRP A 169 -0.41 23.66 0.41
CA TRP A 169 0.38 22.64 1.10
C TRP A 169 0.51 21.34 0.29
N HIS A 170 -0.55 20.92 -0.39
CA HIS A 170 -0.46 19.74 -1.27
C HIS A 170 0.47 19.98 -2.46
N SER A 171 0.44 21.18 -3.04
CA SER A 171 1.39 21.59 -4.08
C SER A 171 2.85 21.53 -3.56
N THR A 172 3.09 22.06 -2.36
CA THR A 172 4.42 22.01 -1.70
C THR A 172 4.91 20.59 -1.48
N ILE A 173 4.03 19.69 -1.00
CA ILE A 173 4.35 18.25 -0.84
C ILE A 173 4.73 17.62 -2.18
N LEU A 174 3.96 17.89 -3.23
CA LEU A 174 4.21 17.34 -4.57
C LEU A 174 5.51 17.89 -5.19
N GLN A 175 5.82 19.16 -4.97
CA GLN A 175 7.12 19.76 -5.37
C GLN A 175 8.28 19.10 -4.62
N GLN A 176 8.17 18.86 -3.31
CA GLN A 176 9.18 18.13 -2.53
C GLN A 176 9.38 16.69 -3.04
N MET A 177 8.35 16.06 -3.58
CA MET A 177 8.46 14.76 -4.27
C MET A 177 9.21 14.87 -5.60
N GLY A 178 9.34 16.05 -6.20
CA GLY A 178 9.99 16.31 -7.50
C GLY A 178 8.99 16.37 -8.65
N GLY A 179 7.77 16.81 -8.42
CA GLY A 179 6.73 17.02 -9.43
C GLY A 179 5.99 15.75 -9.88
N VAL A 180 6.41 14.58 -9.39
CA VAL A 180 5.77 13.28 -9.61
C VAL A 180 5.63 12.53 -8.29
N LEU A 181 4.78 11.51 -8.22
CA LEU A 181 4.66 10.74 -7.00
C LEU A 181 5.94 9.96 -6.70
N ALA A 182 6.41 10.04 -5.45
CA ALA A 182 7.63 9.38 -5.01
C ALA A 182 7.35 8.25 -4.01
N ILE A 183 8.03 7.12 -4.20
CA ILE A 183 8.02 6.04 -3.20
C ILE A 183 8.82 6.52 -1.98
N GLY A 184 8.20 6.40 -0.79
CA GLY A 184 8.79 6.84 0.47
C GLY A 184 8.06 8.01 1.12
N PHE A 185 7.15 8.66 0.39
CA PHE A 185 6.24 9.67 0.91
C PHE A 185 4.90 9.03 1.31
N GLN A 186 4.45 9.30 2.53
CA GLN A 186 3.15 8.79 3.01
C GLN A 186 1.96 9.28 2.16
N PRO A 187 1.89 10.51 1.65
CA PRO A 187 0.79 10.97 0.81
C PRO A 187 0.70 10.29 -0.57
N SER A 188 1.80 9.75 -1.12
CA SER A 188 1.84 9.23 -2.49
C SER A 188 0.77 8.20 -2.80
N HIS A 189 0.51 7.25 -1.88
CA HIS A 189 -0.49 6.22 -2.12
C HIS A 189 -1.94 6.76 -2.06
N TRP A 190 -2.19 7.80 -1.27
CA TRP A 190 -3.48 8.48 -1.22
C TRP A 190 -3.75 9.24 -2.52
N TYR A 191 -2.74 9.98 -3.01
CA TYR A 191 -2.83 10.70 -4.27
C TYR A 191 -3.01 9.75 -5.46
N PHE A 192 -2.24 8.66 -5.51
CA PHE A 192 -2.41 7.67 -6.56
C PHE A 192 -3.81 7.04 -6.54
N ASN A 193 -4.32 6.65 -5.38
CA ASN A 193 -5.67 6.13 -5.26
C ASN A 193 -6.74 7.15 -5.69
N LEU A 194 -6.54 8.44 -5.37
CA LEU A 194 -7.43 9.52 -5.82
C LEU A 194 -7.43 9.64 -7.35
N VAL A 195 -6.26 9.64 -7.98
CA VAL A 195 -6.14 9.72 -9.45
C VAL A 195 -6.84 8.55 -10.11
N MET A 196 -6.66 7.33 -9.60
CA MET A 196 -7.28 6.12 -10.15
C MET A 196 -8.78 5.97 -9.84
N THR A 197 -9.36 6.83 -9.01
CA THR A 197 -10.81 6.74 -8.66
C THR A 197 -11.71 6.93 -9.89
N ASP A 198 -11.38 7.87 -10.77
CA ASP A 198 -12.17 8.12 -11.98
C ASP A 198 -12.06 6.92 -12.95
N VAL A 199 -10.88 6.31 -13.04
CA VAL A 199 -10.63 5.08 -13.82
C VAL A 199 -11.48 3.92 -13.28
N ASP A 200 -11.44 3.68 -11.96
CA ASP A 200 -12.24 2.64 -11.30
C ASP A 200 -13.74 2.84 -11.58
N ASN A 201 -14.22 4.08 -11.47
CA ASN A 201 -15.62 4.44 -11.71
C ASN A 201 -16.03 4.28 -13.19
N ALA A 202 -15.16 4.63 -14.13
CA ALA A 202 -15.41 4.44 -15.55
C ALA A 202 -15.56 2.96 -15.91
N ILE A 203 -14.65 2.12 -15.40
CA ILE A 203 -14.72 0.66 -15.58
C ILE A 203 -16.04 0.11 -15.03
N ARG A 204 -16.42 0.54 -13.82
CA ARG A 204 -17.68 0.12 -13.19
C ARG A 204 -18.91 0.50 -14.02
N ARG A 205 -18.93 1.73 -14.52
CA ARG A 205 -20.05 2.27 -15.30
C ARG A 205 -20.23 1.49 -16.61
N VAL A 206 -19.13 1.24 -17.32
CA VAL A 206 -19.15 0.61 -18.63
C VAL A 206 -19.40 -0.90 -18.56
N CYS A 207 -18.88 -1.59 -17.55
CA CYS A 207 -18.95 -3.04 -17.44
C CYS A 207 -20.08 -3.56 -16.54
N GLY A 208 -20.64 -2.71 -15.67
CA GLY A 208 -21.78 -3.02 -14.83
C GLY A 208 -21.58 -4.22 -13.90
N LYS A 209 -22.69 -4.85 -13.51
CA LYS A 209 -22.72 -5.98 -12.56
C LYS A 209 -22.04 -7.25 -13.06
N GLY A 210 -21.79 -7.39 -14.36
CA GLY A 210 -21.12 -8.57 -14.96
C GLY A 210 -19.62 -8.65 -14.72
N LEU A 211 -19.00 -7.58 -14.22
CA LEU A 211 -17.59 -7.50 -13.92
C LEU A 211 -17.36 -7.53 -12.40
N LYS A 212 -16.48 -8.41 -11.97
CA LYS A 212 -15.85 -8.38 -10.65
C LYS A 212 -14.48 -7.72 -10.78
N LEU A 213 -14.19 -6.74 -9.93
CA LEU A 213 -12.97 -5.93 -9.96
C LEU A 213 -12.39 -5.84 -8.56
N VAL A 214 -11.08 -6.02 -8.43
CA VAL A 214 -10.31 -5.61 -7.25
C VAL A 214 -9.01 -4.96 -7.70
N ARG A 215 -8.69 -3.81 -7.11
CA ARG A 215 -7.43 -3.10 -7.35
C ARG A 215 -6.57 -3.09 -6.09
N PHE A 216 -5.30 -3.41 -6.25
CA PHE A 216 -4.30 -3.27 -5.19
C PHE A 216 -3.16 -2.41 -5.71
N MET A 217 -3.18 -1.13 -5.34
CA MET A 217 -2.31 -0.09 -5.88
C MET A 217 -2.47 0.02 -7.41
N ASP A 218 -1.42 -0.28 -8.15
CA ASP A 218 -1.29 -0.30 -9.61
C ASP A 218 -1.85 -1.58 -10.25
N ASN A 219 -2.04 -2.65 -9.48
CA ASN A 219 -2.48 -3.95 -9.97
C ASN A 219 -3.99 -4.07 -10.02
N TYR A 220 -4.52 -4.34 -11.22
CA TYR A 220 -5.92 -4.63 -11.51
C TYR A 220 -6.17 -6.11 -11.71
N ILE A 221 -7.18 -6.64 -11.05
CA ILE A 221 -7.61 -8.03 -11.19
C ILE A 221 -9.10 -8.03 -11.51
N PHE A 222 -9.43 -8.66 -12.62
CA PHE A 222 -10.78 -8.77 -13.15
C PHE A 222 -11.29 -10.21 -13.08
N GLY A 223 -12.59 -10.37 -12.84
CA GLY A 223 -13.28 -11.65 -12.90
C GLY A 223 -14.62 -11.50 -13.61
N SER A 224 -14.96 -12.42 -14.52
CA SER A 224 -16.25 -12.43 -15.20
C SER A 224 -16.59 -13.83 -15.73
N ASN A 225 -17.86 -14.03 -16.08
CA ASN A 225 -18.28 -15.23 -16.80
C ASN A 225 -18.10 -15.11 -18.31
N ARG A 226 -17.81 -13.90 -18.84
CA ARG A 226 -17.64 -13.61 -20.26
C ARG A 226 -16.30 -12.92 -20.49
N LYS A 227 -15.44 -13.46 -21.38
CA LYS A 227 -14.16 -12.82 -21.76
C LYS A 227 -14.34 -11.42 -22.30
N ARG A 228 -15.38 -11.20 -23.14
CA ARG A 228 -15.69 -9.90 -23.73
C ARG A 228 -15.83 -8.79 -22.68
N THR A 229 -16.43 -9.09 -21.52
CA THR A 229 -16.57 -8.12 -20.42
C THR A 229 -15.20 -7.71 -19.86
N ILE A 230 -14.24 -8.64 -19.77
CA ILE A 230 -12.89 -8.33 -19.28
C ILE A 230 -12.11 -7.55 -20.33
N HIS A 231 -12.20 -7.91 -21.61
CA HIS A 231 -11.56 -7.13 -22.68
C HIS A 231 -12.06 -5.69 -22.71
N LYS A 232 -13.39 -5.49 -22.58
CA LYS A 232 -13.98 -4.15 -22.48
C LYS A 232 -13.47 -3.39 -21.25
N ALA A 233 -13.34 -4.05 -20.10
CA ALA A 233 -12.79 -3.44 -18.89
C ALA A 233 -11.32 -3.01 -19.07
N MET A 234 -10.52 -3.83 -19.75
CA MET A 234 -9.11 -3.52 -20.04
C MET A 234 -8.96 -2.38 -21.06
N GLN A 235 -9.85 -2.32 -22.03
CA GLN A 235 -9.90 -1.23 -22.99
C GLN A 235 -10.20 0.09 -22.28
N VAL A 236 -11.27 0.14 -21.46
CA VAL A 236 -11.63 1.32 -20.66
C VAL A 236 -10.49 1.69 -19.71
N LEU A 237 -9.83 0.70 -19.07
CA LEU A 237 -8.67 0.95 -18.22
C LEU A 237 -7.56 1.65 -18.99
N SER A 238 -7.23 1.19 -20.22
CA SER A 238 -6.19 1.80 -21.04
C SER A 238 -6.57 3.24 -21.44
N GLU A 239 -7.76 3.43 -22.00
CA GLU A 239 -8.26 4.73 -22.46
C GLU A 239 -8.30 5.77 -21.31
N GLU A 240 -8.79 5.38 -20.13
CA GLU A 240 -8.86 6.29 -18.99
C GLU A 240 -7.48 6.57 -18.37
N CYS A 241 -6.56 5.61 -18.39
CA CYS A 241 -5.17 5.85 -17.99
C CYS A 241 -4.46 6.81 -18.94
N GLU A 242 -4.63 6.64 -20.26
CA GLU A 242 -4.04 7.53 -21.27
C GLU A 242 -4.49 8.99 -21.12
N LYS A 243 -5.76 9.23 -20.76
CA LYS A 243 -6.29 10.59 -20.48
C LYS A 243 -5.59 11.32 -19.34
N ILE A 244 -4.92 10.58 -18.45
CA ILE A 244 -4.19 11.12 -17.29
C ILE A 244 -2.68 10.92 -17.41
N GLY A 245 -2.20 10.60 -18.61
CA GLY A 245 -0.77 10.42 -18.90
C GLY A 245 -0.16 9.13 -18.36
N LEU A 246 -1.00 8.12 -18.04
CA LEU A 246 -0.55 6.81 -17.60
C LEU A 246 -0.72 5.76 -18.69
N SER A 247 0.08 4.70 -18.63
CA SER A 247 -0.01 3.57 -19.56
C SER A 247 -0.16 2.25 -18.82
N ILE A 248 -0.59 1.22 -19.53
CA ILE A 248 -0.76 -0.14 -18.99
C ILE A 248 0.35 -1.03 -19.51
N ASN A 249 0.94 -1.82 -18.61
CA ASN A 249 1.96 -2.79 -18.99
C ASN A 249 1.49 -3.78 -20.05
N ASN A 250 2.35 -4.09 -21.02
CA ASN A 250 2.09 -5.08 -22.06
C ASN A 250 1.86 -6.50 -21.53
N SER A 251 2.17 -6.76 -20.27
CA SER A 251 1.93 -8.04 -19.58
C SER A 251 0.46 -8.31 -19.25
N ARG A 252 -0.46 -7.37 -19.64
CA ARG A 252 -1.91 -7.58 -19.47
C ARG A 252 -2.38 -8.85 -20.16
N GLN A 253 -3.29 -9.59 -19.51
CA GLN A 253 -3.74 -10.87 -20.05
C GLN A 253 -5.16 -11.21 -19.62
N VAL A 254 -5.89 -11.90 -20.52
CA VAL A 254 -7.23 -12.46 -20.27
C VAL A 254 -7.18 -13.96 -20.49
N PHE A 255 -7.65 -14.74 -19.53
CA PHE A 255 -7.56 -16.20 -19.57
C PHE A 255 -8.78 -16.89 -18.94
N SER A 256 -8.94 -18.18 -19.27
CA SER A 256 -9.93 -19.05 -18.62
C SER A 256 -9.42 -19.52 -17.27
N THR A 257 -10.23 -19.39 -16.23
CA THR A 257 -9.91 -19.88 -14.88
C THR A 257 -9.91 -21.41 -14.75
N ARG A 258 -10.40 -22.13 -15.78
CA ARG A 258 -10.24 -23.60 -15.87
C ARG A 258 -8.81 -23.98 -16.23
N LYS A 259 -8.18 -23.20 -17.13
CA LYS A 259 -6.83 -23.50 -17.64
C LYS A 259 -5.73 -22.86 -16.79
N ARG A 260 -6.02 -21.75 -16.11
CA ARG A 260 -5.00 -20.96 -15.40
C ARG A 260 -5.54 -20.34 -14.10
N ALA A 261 -4.71 -20.36 -13.04
CA ALA A 261 -5.00 -19.70 -11.78
C ALA A 261 -4.87 -18.18 -11.89
N ILE A 262 -5.70 -17.44 -11.17
CA ILE A 262 -5.51 -15.99 -10.94
C ILE A 262 -4.26 -15.80 -10.06
N LYS A 263 -3.37 -14.90 -10.46
CA LYS A 263 -2.16 -14.55 -9.71
C LYS A 263 -2.33 -13.18 -9.06
N ALA A 264 -2.39 -13.13 -7.75
CA ALA A 264 -2.45 -11.87 -7.03
C ALA A 264 -1.64 -11.93 -5.74
N LEU A 265 -0.94 -10.86 -5.43
CA LEU A 265 -0.04 -10.79 -4.28
C LEU A 265 0.96 -11.96 -4.32
N SER A 266 1.05 -12.74 -3.25
CA SER A 266 1.92 -13.92 -3.16
C SER A 266 1.24 -15.24 -3.51
N TYR A 267 0.01 -15.23 -4.07
CA TYR A 267 -0.83 -16.42 -4.21
C TYR A 267 -1.23 -16.72 -5.66
N ARG A 268 -1.60 -17.99 -5.89
CA ARG A 268 -2.27 -18.53 -7.07
C ARG A 268 -3.62 -19.08 -6.64
N TYR A 269 -4.69 -18.55 -7.21
CA TYR A 269 -6.06 -18.91 -6.86
C TYR A 269 -6.62 -19.82 -7.95
N PHE A 270 -6.87 -21.05 -7.58
CA PHE A 270 -7.54 -22.06 -8.40
C PHE A 270 -8.99 -22.18 -7.97
N ARG A 271 -9.78 -22.90 -8.74
CA ARG A 271 -11.15 -23.24 -8.36
C ARG A 271 -11.15 -24.15 -7.13
N GLY A 272 -11.71 -23.67 -6.05
CA GLY A 272 -11.81 -24.40 -4.78
C GLY A 272 -10.58 -24.38 -3.89
N TYR A 273 -9.38 -23.98 -4.37
CA TYR A 273 -8.18 -23.93 -3.52
C TYR A 273 -7.23 -22.80 -3.88
N THR A 274 -6.35 -22.49 -2.96
CA THR A 274 -5.35 -21.42 -3.11
C THR A 274 -3.98 -21.94 -2.65
N ILE A 275 -2.93 -21.64 -3.40
CA ILE A 275 -1.54 -21.96 -3.03
C ILE A 275 -0.64 -20.73 -3.14
N LEU A 276 0.54 -20.79 -2.57
CA LEU A 276 1.57 -19.76 -2.77
C LEU A 276 2.10 -19.78 -4.20
N ARG A 277 2.60 -18.63 -4.68
CA ARG A 277 3.42 -18.58 -5.91
C ARG A 277 4.71 -19.37 -5.71
N LYS A 278 5.19 -20.01 -6.77
CA LYS A 278 6.40 -20.85 -6.75
C LYS A 278 7.63 -20.06 -6.23
N SER A 279 7.84 -18.85 -6.72
CA SER A 279 8.91 -17.96 -6.23
C SER A 279 8.79 -17.63 -4.74
N THR A 280 7.57 -17.39 -4.24
CA THR A 280 7.32 -17.14 -2.81
C THR A 280 7.64 -18.38 -1.97
N MET A 281 7.29 -19.57 -2.44
CA MET A 281 7.64 -20.86 -1.79
C MET A 281 9.16 -21.06 -1.70
N TYR A 282 9.88 -20.92 -2.82
CA TYR A 282 11.33 -21.06 -2.83
C TYR A 282 12.02 -20.10 -1.87
N ASN A 283 11.65 -18.82 -1.94
CA ASN A 283 12.20 -17.80 -1.04
C ASN A 283 11.86 -18.08 0.43
N MET A 284 10.68 -18.64 0.71
CA MET A 284 10.30 -19.04 2.06
C MET A 284 11.15 -20.21 2.53
N THR A 285 11.26 -21.29 1.74
CA THR A 285 12.07 -22.48 2.09
C THR A 285 13.53 -22.12 2.37
N ALA A 286 14.15 -21.29 1.52
CA ALA A 286 15.52 -20.83 1.73
C ALA A 286 15.67 -20.08 3.06
N ARG A 287 14.74 -19.14 3.34
CA ARG A 287 14.77 -18.37 4.59
C ARG A 287 14.48 -19.21 5.83
N LEU A 288 13.64 -20.23 5.73
CA LEU A 288 13.38 -21.15 6.83
C LEU A 288 14.62 -21.96 7.15
N LYS A 289 15.32 -22.51 6.14
CA LYS A 289 16.59 -23.24 6.31
C LYS A 289 17.64 -22.36 6.99
N THR A 290 17.87 -21.13 6.49
CA THR A 290 18.82 -20.20 7.10
C THR A 290 18.45 -19.87 8.55
N ALA A 291 17.16 -19.66 8.85
CA ALA A 291 16.71 -19.36 10.21
C ALA A 291 16.75 -20.59 11.14
N GLY A 292 16.58 -21.79 10.61
CA GLY A 292 16.73 -23.05 11.36
C GLY A 292 18.18 -23.31 11.77
N ASN A 293 19.12 -23.08 10.85
CA ASN A 293 20.56 -23.26 11.11
C ASN A 293 21.15 -22.16 12.02
N HIS A 294 20.65 -20.93 11.87
CA HIS A 294 21.15 -19.76 12.61
C HIS A 294 20.00 -19.03 13.32
N MET A 295 19.64 -19.51 14.51
CA MET A 295 18.51 -19.04 15.31
C MET A 295 18.70 -17.63 15.89
N CYS A 296 19.05 -16.63 15.08
CA CYS A 296 19.14 -15.23 15.51
C CYS A 296 17.81 -14.47 15.29
N ALA A 297 17.58 -13.44 16.10
CA ALA A 297 16.30 -12.72 16.12
C ALA A 297 15.90 -12.10 14.77
N HIS A 298 16.88 -11.64 13.98
CA HIS A 298 16.61 -11.06 12.65
C HIS A 298 16.10 -12.12 11.68
N LEU A 299 16.75 -13.27 11.60
CA LEU A 299 16.36 -14.38 10.73
C LEU A 299 15.01 -14.98 11.17
N CYS A 300 14.83 -15.16 12.48
CA CYS A 300 13.57 -15.65 13.06
C CYS A 300 12.39 -14.73 12.72
N ARG A 301 12.54 -13.38 12.82
CA ARG A 301 11.50 -12.45 12.39
C ARG A 301 11.14 -12.62 10.91
N GLY A 302 12.16 -12.75 10.06
CA GLY A 302 11.96 -12.98 8.63
C GLY A 302 11.22 -14.29 8.33
N ALA A 303 11.56 -15.37 9.03
CA ALA A 303 10.92 -16.68 8.89
C ALA A 303 9.46 -16.64 9.39
N VAL A 304 9.21 -16.17 10.62
CA VAL A 304 7.85 -16.08 11.20
C VAL A 304 6.93 -15.21 10.35
N SER A 305 7.41 -14.07 9.83
CA SER A 305 6.64 -13.21 8.92
C SER A 305 6.21 -13.96 7.66
N ARG A 306 7.10 -14.76 7.04
CA ARG A 306 6.77 -15.55 5.85
C ARG A 306 5.84 -16.72 6.14
N ILE A 307 6.01 -17.40 7.27
CA ILE A 307 5.09 -18.47 7.71
C ILE A 307 3.66 -17.92 7.84
N GLY A 308 3.52 -16.63 8.19
CA GLY A 308 2.23 -15.96 8.24
C GLY A 308 1.45 -16.01 6.93
N LEU A 309 2.11 -16.07 5.77
CA LEU A 309 1.46 -16.20 4.46
C LEU A 309 0.71 -17.53 4.32
N LEU A 310 1.16 -18.59 4.99
CA LEU A 310 0.56 -19.93 4.92
C LEU A 310 -0.85 -19.98 5.54
N ARG A 311 -1.27 -18.97 6.30
CA ARG A 311 -2.61 -18.88 6.88
C ARG A 311 -3.71 -18.67 5.84
N HIS A 312 -3.33 -18.15 4.68
CA HIS A 312 -4.25 -17.75 3.63
C HIS A 312 -4.29 -18.72 2.44
N CYS A 313 -3.71 -19.90 2.55
CA CYS A 313 -3.65 -20.88 1.46
C CYS A 313 -3.71 -22.32 1.97
N ASN A 314 -3.96 -23.25 1.04
CA ASN A 314 -3.90 -24.68 1.29
C ASN A 314 -2.43 -25.09 1.45
N SER A 315 -1.96 -25.24 2.66
CA SER A 315 -0.53 -25.36 2.99
C SER A 315 -0.21 -26.49 3.97
N TYR A 316 -1.15 -27.41 4.20
CA TYR A 316 -0.95 -28.50 5.17
C TYR A 316 0.31 -29.32 4.86
N ASN A 317 0.39 -29.92 3.66
CA ASN A 317 1.54 -30.74 3.25
C ASN A 317 2.84 -29.93 3.27
N TYR A 318 2.81 -28.72 2.72
CA TYR A 318 3.98 -27.84 2.73
C TYR A 318 4.48 -27.53 4.16
N ARG A 319 3.59 -27.36 5.13
CA ARG A 319 3.98 -27.16 6.52
C ARG A 319 4.61 -28.42 7.11
N LYS A 320 4.00 -29.58 6.85
CA LYS A 320 4.48 -30.87 7.33
C LYS A 320 5.88 -31.17 6.79
N ASP A 321 6.09 -30.96 5.48
CA ASP A 321 7.31 -31.40 4.80
C ASP A 321 8.45 -30.36 4.85
N HIS A 322 8.15 -29.08 4.96
CA HIS A 322 9.14 -28.00 4.81
C HIS A 322 9.23 -27.00 5.96
N VAL A 323 8.21 -26.88 6.78
CA VAL A 323 8.22 -25.91 7.90
C VAL A 323 8.59 -26.58 9.21
N TYR A 324 7.82 -27.60 9.61
CA TYR A 324 8.01 -28.23 10.91
C TYR A 324 9.35 -28.94 11.08
N PRO A 325 9.90 -29.63 10.04
CA PRO A 325 11.23 -30.24 10.16
C PRO A 325 12.37 -29.21 10.16
N THR A 326 12.12 -28.00 9.62
CA THR A 326 13.19 -27.00 9.40
C THR A 326 13.32 -26.02 10.56
N ILE A 327 12.20 -25.61 11.19
CA ILE A 327 12.22 -24.60 12.25
C ILE A 327 11.11 -24.79 13.28
N SER A 328 11.46 -24.72 14.56
CA SER A 328 10.48 -24.62 15.64
C SER A 328 9.95 -23.18 15.71
N ILE A 329 8.68 -22.99 15.35
CA ILE A 329 8.00 -21.69 15.38
C ILE A 329 7.97 -21.13 16.81
N LYS A 330 7.77 -22.01 17.81
CA LYS A 330 7.77 -21.62 19.24
C LYS A 330 9.12 -21.05 19.63
N ARG A 331 10.21 -21.79 19.38
CA ARG A 331 11.58 -21.35 19.69
C ARG A 331 11.96 -20.07 18.94
N ALA A 332 11.57 -19.93 17.66
CA ALA A 332 11.81 -18.73 16.88
C ALA A 332 11.12 -17.49 17.50
N LYS A 333 9.88 -17.63 17.99
CA LYS A 333 9.17 -16.55 18.70
C LYS A 333 9.82 -16.20 20.03
N GLU A 334 10.31 -17.19 20.77
CA GLU A 334 11.04 -16.98 22.02
C GLU A 334 12.33 -16.17 21.80
N VAL A 335 13.13 -16.55 20.77
CA VAL A 335 14.34 -15.81 20.39
C VAL A 335 14.03 -14.36 20.04
N ILE A 336 12.94 -14.11 19.30
CA ILE A 336 12.48 -12.76 18.99
C ILE A 336 12.11 -12.00 20.27
N SER A 337 11.32 -12.61 21.14
CA SER A 337 10.85 -12.00 22.40
C SER A 337 12.01 -11.65 23.34
N ARG A 338 12.98 -12.57 23.51
CA ARG A 338 14.20 -12.32 24.30
C ARG A 338 15.00 -11.13 23.76
N ALA A 339 15.19 -11.07 22.44
CA ALA A 339 15.90 -9.97 21.80
C ALA A 339 15.17 -8.63 21.94
N ASP A 340 13.83 -8.64 21.87
CA ASP A 340 13.02 -7.43 22.07
C ASP A 340 13.07 -6.94 23.53
N ARG A 341 13.01 -7.84 24.53
CA ARG A 341 13.20 -7.51 25.95
C ARG A 341 14.58 -6.92 26.22
N LYS A 342 15.66 -7.59 25.77
CA LYS A 342 17.04 -7.08 25.91
C LYS A 342 17.19 -5.68 25.32
N ARG A 343 16.56 -5.44 24.16
CA ARG A 343 16.57 -4.12 23.52
C ARG A 343 15.78 -3.06 24.29
N LEU A 344 14.73 -3.44 25.01
CA LEU A 344 13.98 -2.55 25.89
C LEU A 344 14.83 -2.19 27.11
N LEU A 345 15.46 -3.15 27.77
CA LEU A 345 16.31 -2.93 28.96
C LEU A 345 17.54 -2.05 28.64
N CYS A 346 18.22 -2.28 27.51
CA CYS A 346 19.34 -1.43 27.07
C CYS A 346 18.92 0.01 26.65
N THR A 347 17.66 0.37 26.79
CA THR A 347 17.13 1.68 26.40
C THR A 347 16.46 2.43 27.53
N THR A 348 16.33 1.80 28.67
CA THR A 348 15.90 2.39 29.95
C THR A 348 17.08 2.69 30.88
N ALA A 349 18.26 2.16 30.62
CA ALA A 349 19.55 2.59 31.17
C ALA A 349 20.22 3.61 30.24
#